data_2daddcbefca5733208bc3f4d835c836f
#
_entry.id   2daddcbefca5733208bc3f4d835c836f
#
_cell.length_a   1.000
_cell.length_b   1.000
_cell.length_c   1.000
_cell.angle_alpha   90.00
_cell.angle_beta   90.00
_cell.angle_gamma   90.00
#
_symmetry.space_group_name_H-M   'P 1'
#
loop_
_entity.id
_entity.type
_entity.pdbx_description
1 polymer ?
#
loop_
_entity_poly.entity_id
_entity_poly.type
_entity_poly.pdbx_seq_one_letter_code
_entity_poly.pdbx_strand_id
1 'polypeptide(L)'
;MNNDGLPDNGGAPDQTFDDWPLKGVSAYCGALWIAALEAALAIAQTLQLKTGLETSSEQHEFGSWLEQSRSNFDKLLWNGEFYDIDAESGTPVVMADQLCGDFYARLLGLEPVVSEANSRSTLKAVKEACFDNFEGGSLGVANGLRRDGTPLDPNGTHPLEVWTGINFGIASYFQLMGEAPTAEAICSAVVNQVYSGGLQFRTPEAITAVNTFRACHYLRAMAIWGLWATHTEWQLIPGAERG
;
A
#
# COMPACT_ATOMS: atom_id res chain seq x y z
N MET A 1 8.66 -18.01 -8.92
CA MET A 1 7.45 -18.29 -8.11
C MET A 1 7.59 -19.67 -7.53
N ASN A 2 7.47 -19.76 -6.22
CA ASN A 2 7.27 -21.04 -5.54
C ASN A 2 5.87 -21.59 -5.87
N ASN A 3 5.54 -22.81 -5.35
CA ASN A 3 4.21 -23.40 -5.59
C ASN A 3 3.05 -22.70 -4.85
N ASP A 4 3.25 -21.50 -4.32
CA ASP A 4 2.24 -20.72 -3.61
C ASP A 4 1.48 -19.69 -4.49
N GLY A 5 1.95 -19.48 -5.72
CA GLY A 5 1.35 -18.56 -6.68
C GLY A 5 1.68 -17.08 -6.43
N LEU A 6 2.60 -16.77 -5.51
CA LEU A 6 3.00 -15.42 -5.14
C LEU A 6 4.45 -15.11 -5.58
N PRO A 7 4.79 -13.85 -5.84
CA PRO A 7 6.16 -13.47 -6.15
C PRO A 7 7.03 -13.52 -4.89
N ASP A 8 8.25 -14.05 -5.04
CA ASP A 8 9.26 -14.06 -4.00
C ASP A 8 10.21 -12.87 -4.13
N ASN A 9 10.58 -12.29 -3.00
CA ASN A 9 11.67 -11.34 -2.89
C ASN A 9 12.98 -12.05 -2.54
N GLY A 10 14.07 -11.71 -3.23
CA GLY A 10 15.39 -12.32 -3.06
C GLY A 10 16.34 -11.59 -2.12
N GLY A 11 15.90 -10.51 -1.51
CA GLY A 11 16.71 -9.55 -0.78
C GLY A 11 16.84 -8.23 -1.53
N ALA A 12 17.44 -7.21 -0.89
CA ALA A 12 17.58 -5.88 -1.51
C ALA A 12 18.56 -5.91 -2.71
N PRO A 13 18.33 -5.06 -3.73
CA PRO A 13 17.19 -4.18 -3.99
C PRO A 13 16.28 -4.74 -5.09
N ASP A 14 15.23 -5.45 -4.76
CA ASP A 14 14.34 -6.09 -5.74
C ASP A 14 12.89 -5.53 -5.73
N GLN A 15 12.65 -4.45 -4.99
CA GLN A 15 11.34 -3.78 -4.88
C GLN A 15 11.50 -2.29 -4.53
N THR A 16 10.40 -1.55 -4.35
CA THR A 16 10.46 -0.08 -4.17
C THR A 16 11.11 0.40 -2.87
N PHE A 17 11.16 -0.46 -1.84
CA PHE A 17 11.82 -0.16 -0.57
C PHE A 17 13.27 -0.70 -0.57
N ASP A 18 14.13 -0.09 -1.36
CA ASP A 18 15.49 -0.55 -1.72
C ASP A 18 16.35 -0.99 -0.54
N ASP A 19 16.24 -0.31 0.60
CA ASP A 19 17.02 -0.63 1.82
C ASP A 19 16.37 -1.73 2.67
N TRP A 20 15.20 -2.21 2.29
CA TRP A 20 14.49 -3.25 3.03
C TRP A 20 14.71 -4.62 2.38
N PRO A 21 15.50 -5.49 3.00
CA PRO A 21 15.81 -6.81 2.44
C PRO A 21 14.63 -7.77 2.67
N LEU A 22 13.55 -7.61 1.92
CA LEU A 22 12.40 -8.51 1.95
C LEU A 22 12.80 -9.89 1.44
N LYS A 23 12.29 -10.96 2.06
CA LYS A 23 12.62 -12.35 1.72
C LYS A 23 11.38 -13.21 1.59
N GLY A 24 11.37 -14.03 0.54
CA GLY A 24 10.21 -14.85 0.22
C GLY A 24 9.02 -13.98 -0.18
N VAL A 25 7.81 -14.43 0.09
CA VAL A 25 6.59 -13.66 -0.18
C VAL A 25 6.56 -12.44 0.73
N SER A 26 6.33 -11.25 0.16
CA SER A 26 6.13 -10.02 0.92
C SER A 26 4.70 -9.51 0.82
N ALA A 27 4.23 -8.83 1.87
CA ALA A 27 2.90 -8.24 1.90
C ALA A 27 2.71 -7.21 0.79
N TYR A 28 3.71 -6.34 0.59
CA TYR A 28 3.69 -5.30 -0.45
C TYR A 28 3.58 -5.87 -1.86
N CYS A 29 4.53 -6.74 -2.26
CA CYS A 29 4.54 -7.30 -3.61
C CYS A 29 3.40 -8.31 -3.82
N GLY A 30 3.08 -9.11 -2.82
CA GLY A 30 1.98 -10.09 -2.89
C GLY A 30 0.61 -9.43 -3.05
N ALA A 31 0.34 -8.35 -2.30
CA ALA A 31 -0.90 -7.61 -2.45
C ALA A 31 -1.02 -6.95 -3.83
N LEU A 32 0.06 -6.35 -4.34
CA LEU A 32 0.08 -5.78 -5.69
C LEU A 32 -0.09 -6.84 -6.78
N TRP A 33 0.50 -8.01 -6.59
CA TRP A 33 0.35 -9.14 -7.52
C TRP A 33 -1.10 -9.61 -7.62
N ILE A 34 -1.78 -9.81 -6.49
CA ILE A 34 -3.19 -10.20 -6.45
C ILE A 34 -4.07 -9.13 -7.12
N ALA A 35 -3.85 -7.85 -6.83
CA ALA A 35 -4.56 -6.75 -7.49
C ALA A 35 -4.31 -6.72 -9.01
N ALA A 36 -3.08 -7.01 -9.44
CA ALA A 36 -2.74 -7.09 -10.87
C ALA A 36 -3.44 -8.27 -11.58
N LEU A 37 -3.55 -9.42 -10.91
CA LEU A 37 -4.29 -10.57 -11.45
C LEU A 37 -5.79 -10.29 -11.56
N GLU A 38 -6.39 -9.62 -10.55
CA GLU A 38 -7.79 -9.17 -10.63
C GLU A 38 -8.00 -8.23 -11.82
N ALA A 39 -7.12 -7.26 -12.01
CA ALA A 39 -7.19 -6.34 -13.13
C ALA A 39 -7.02 -7.07 -14.48
N ALA A 40 -6.08 -8.00 -14.58
CA ALA A 40 -5.84 -8.77 -15.79
C ALA A 40 -7.05 -9.64 -16.15
N LEU A 41 -7.65 -10.29 -15.17
CA LEU A 41 -8.89 -11.08 -15.35
C LEU A 41 -10.05 -10.19 -15.82
N ALA A 42 -10.26 -9.06 -15.19
CA ALA A 42 -11.31 -8.09 -15.57
C ALA A 42 -11.11 -7.53 -16.99
N ILE A 43 -9.86 -7.28 -17.39
CA ILE A 43 -9.52 -6.86 -18.76
C ILE A 43 -9.82 -7.98 -19.77
N ALA A 44 -9.40 -9.21 -19.50
CA ALA A 44 -9.64 -10.34 -20.37
C ALA A 44 -11.16 -10.57 -20.60
N GLN A 45 -11.95 -10.55 -19.53
CA GLN A 45 -13.41 -10.65 -19.58
C GLN A 45 -14.04 -9.51 -20.41
N THR A 46 -13.59 -8.27 -20.17
CA THR A 46 -14.08 -7.09 -20.88
C THR A 46 -13.77 -7.13 -22.37
N LEU A 47 -12.57 -7.58 -22.75
CA LEU A 47 -12.17 -7.74 -24.15
C LEU A 47 -13.06 -8.77 -24.84
N GLN A 48 -13.29 -9.92 -24.22
CA GLN A 48 -14.17 -10.94 -24.79
C GLN A 48 -15.59 -10.41 -24.99
N LEU A 49 -16.16 -9.77 -23.98
CA LEU A 49 -17.51 -9.22 -24.04
C LEU A 49 -17.68 -8.11 -25.08
N LYS A 50 -16.72 -7.19 -25.17
CA LYS A 50 -16.84 -5.98 -26.02
C LYS A 50 -16.37 -6.19 -27.44
N THR A 51 -15.41 -7.07 -27.67
CA THR A 51 -14.76 -7.24 -28.98
C THR A 51 -14.99 -8.63 -29.59
N GLY A 52 -15.46 -9.61 -28.81
CA GLY A 52 -15.53 -11.01 -29.22
C GLY A 52 -14.18 -11.71 -29.31
N LEU A 53 -13.10 -11.07 -28.82
CA LEU A 53 -11.79 -11.70 -28.75
C LEU A 53 -11.83 -12.92 -27.82
N GLU A 54 -11.35 -14.05 -28.30
CA GLU A 54 -11.27 -15.26 -27.46
C GLU A 54 -10.16 -15.10 -26.42
N THR A 55 -10.54 -15.11 -25.14
CA THR A 55 -9.63 -14.93 -23.98
C THR A 55 -9.88 -15.96 -22.88
N SER A 56 -10.57 -17.05 -23.19
CA SER A 56 -10.93 -18.06 -22.17
C SER A 56 -9.70 -18.73 -21.56
N SER A 57 -8.62 -18.89 -22.33
CA SER A 57 -7.35 -19.43 -21.84
C SER A 57 -6.72 -18.52 -20.79
N GLU A 58 -6.61 -17.22 -21.08
CA GLU A 58 -6.08 -16.20 -20.20
C GLU A 58 -6.94 -16.04 -18.95
N GLN A 59 -8.27 -16.06 -19.10
CA GLN A 59 -9.19 -15.99 -17.96
C GLN A 59 -9.01 -17.20 -17.03
N HIS A 60 -8.84 -18.40 -17.58
CA HIS A 60 -8.60 -19.61 -16.78
C HIS A 60 -7.25 -19.54 -16.06
N GLU A 61 -6.20 -19.13 -16.77
CA GLU A 61 -4.84 -18.99 -16.20
C GLU A 61 -4.80 -17.96 -15.07
N PHE A 62 -5.28 -16.74 -15.33
CA PHE A 62 -5.31 -15.67 -14.30
C PHE A 62 -6.20 -16.03 -13.11
N GLY A 63 -7.36 -16.66 -13.38
CA GLY A 63 -8.25 -17.13 -12.32
C GLY A 63 -7.61 -18.19 -11.43
N SER A 64 -6.87 -19.13 -12.03
CA SER A 64 -6.15 -20.18 -11.28
C SER A 64 -5.02 -19.58 -10.40
N TRP A 65 -4.23 -18.67 -10.97
CA TRP A 65 -3.17 -17.98 -10.19
C TRP A 65 -3.76 -17.13 -9.08
N LEU A 66 -4.86 -16.44 -9.33
CA LEU A 66 -5.53 -15.61 -8.37
C LEU A 66 -6.06 -16.42 -7.17
N GLU A 67 -6.73 -17.55 -7.43
CA GLU A 67 -7.23 -18.43 -6.37
C GLU A 67 -6.09 -18.96 -5.49
N GLN A 68 -5.00 -19.38 -6.10
CA GLN A 68 -3.82 -19.87 -5.41
C GLN A 68 -3.15 -18.76 -4.58
N SER A 69 -2.95 -17.58 -5.17
CA SER A 69 -2.33 -16.43 -4.51
C SER A 69 -3.14 -15.99 -3.29
N ARG A 70 -4.46 -15.81 -3.43
CA ARG A 70 -5.34 -15.41 -2.32
C ARG A 70 -5.32 -16.42 -1.19
N SER A 71 -5.41 -17.72 -1.52
CA SER A 71 -5.41 -18.80 -0.52
C SER A 71 -4.12 -18.84 0.30
N ASN A 72 -2.99 -18.44 -0.27
CA ASN A 72 -1.69 -18.51 0.39
C ASN A 72 -1.26 -17.19 1.04
N PHE A 73 -1.73 -16.05 0.55
CA PHE A 73 -1.35 -14.73 1.06
C PHE A 73 -1.66 -14.59 2.57
N ASP A 74 -2.91 -14.85 2.97
CA ASP A 74 -3.29 -14.79 4.38
C ASP A 74 -2.57 -15.85 5.23
N LYS A 75 -2.39 -17.07 4.70
CA LYS A 75 -1.72 -18.15 5.43
C LYS A 75 -0.26 -17.87 5.73
N LEU A 76 0.43 -17.18 4.82
CA LEU A 76 1.85 -16.90 4.93
C LEU A 76 2.15 -15.65 5.74
N LEU A 77 1.27 -14.65 5.68
CA LEU A 77 1.60 -13.30 6.14
C LEU A 77 0.70 -12.77 7.26
N TRP A 78 -0.56 -13.26 7.38
CA TRP A 78 -1.46 -12.76 8.41
C TRP A 78 -1.08 -13.25 9.80
N ASN A 79 -0.69 -12.33 10.70
CA ASN A 79 -0.27 -12.68 12.07
C ASN A 79 -1.39 -12.58 13.13
N GLY A 80 -2.61 -12.26 12.70
CA GLY A 80 -3.77 -12.09 13.58
C GLY A 80 -4.15 -10.63 13.86
N GLU A 81 -3.28 -9.68 13.50
CA GLU A 81 -3.52 -8.25 13.68
C GLU A 81 -3.20 -7.42 12.41
N PHE A 82 -2.10 -7.72 11.76
CA PHE A 82 -1.65 -7.08 10.50
C PHE A 82 -0.87 -8.10 9.67
N TYR A 83 -0.39 -7.72 8.50
CA TYR A 83 0.43 -8.59 7.65
C TYR A 83 1.91 -8.40 7.98
N ASP A 84 2.62 -9.49 8.23
CA ASP A 84 4.07 -9.46 8.34
C ASP A 84 4.67 -8.94 7.03
N ILE A 85 5.77 -8.20 7.12
CA ILE A 85 6.36 -7.58 5.93
C ILE A 85 6.78 -8.59 4.88
N ASP A 86 7.24 -9.77 5.33
CA ASP A 86 7.55 -10.91 4.50
C ASP A 86 7.50 -12.23 5.29
N ALA A 87 7.50 -13.34 4.58
CA ALA A 87 7.33 -14.67 5.15
C ALA A 87 8.60 -15.25 5.79
N GLU A 88 9.80 -14.72 5.51
CA GLU A 88 11.05 -15.40 5.84
C GLU A 88 12.03 -14.59 6.70
N SER A 89 11.95 -13.25 6.71
CA SER A 89 12.90 -12.44 7.47
C SER A 89 12.65 -12.45 8.97
N GLY A 90 11.39 -12.66 9.39
CA GLY A 90 10.98 -12.54 10.79
C GLY A 90 11.13 -11.12 11.36
N THR A 91 11.18 -10.12 10.49
CA THR A 91 11.36 -8.72 10.87
C THR A 91 10.08 -8.18 11.54
N PRO A 92 10.09 -7.79 12.82
CA PRO A 92 8.88 -7.46 13.57
C PRO A 92 8.48 -6.01 13.39
N VAL A 93 8.11 -5.61 12.16
CA VAL A 93 7.68 -4.25 11.82
C VAL A 93 6.28 -4.23 11.23
N VAL A 94 5.54 -3.19 11.56
CA VAL A 94 4.33 -2.78 10.84
C VAL A 94 4.79 -1.92 9.67
N MET A 95 4.69 -2.45 8.46
CA MET A 95 5.00 -1.71 7.23
C MET A 95 3.77 -0.86 6.85
N ALA A 96 3.97 0.42 6.64
CA ALA A 96 2.87 1.34 6.38
C ALA A 96 2.10 1.00 5.09
N ASP A 97 2.81 0.66 4.03
CA ASP A 97 2.23 0.41 2.68
C ASP A 97 2.00 -1.09 2.37
N GLN A 98 1.92 -1.93 3.39
CA GLN A 98 1.80 -3.38 3.25
C GLN A 98 0.59 -3.84 2.41
N LEU A 99 -0.49 -3.07 2.40
CA LEU A 99 -1.72 -3.35 1.66
C LEU A 99 -1.96 -2.38 0.49
N CYS A 100 -0.90 -1.85 -0.13
CA CYS A 100 -0.98 -0.99 -1.30
C CYS A 100 -1.84 -1.61 -2.42
N GLY A 101 -1.69 -2.90 -2.67
CA GLY A 101 -2.50 -3.63 -3.67
C GLY A 101 -3.98 -3.67 -3.31
N ASP A 102 -4.35 -3.86 -2.04
CA ASP A 102 -5.75 -3.85 -1.61
C ASP A 102 -6.40 -2.46 -1.78
N PHE A 103 -5.64 -1.41 -1.48
CA PHE A 103 -6.08 -0.04 -1.76
C PHE A 103 -6.40 0.15 -3.25
N TYR A 104 -5.49 -0.25 -4.15
CA TYR A 104 -5.73 -0.11 -5.59
C TYR A 104 -6.89 -0.98 -6.09
N ALA A 105 -7.02 -2.22 -5.61
CA ALA A 105 -8.14 -3.07 -5.99
C ALA A 105 -9.48 -2.41 -5.62
N ARG A 106 -9.63 -1.93 -4.39
CA ARG A 106 -10.83 -1.25 -3.92
C ARG A 106 -11.09 0.06 -4.66
N LEU A 107 -10.06 0.88 -4.89
CA LEU A 107 -10.18 2.14 -5.62
C LEU A 107 -10.69 1.93 -7.04
N LEU A 108 -10.29 0.84 -7.68
CA LEU A 108 -10.69 0.49 -9.04
C LEU A 108 -12.02 -0.30 -9.11
N GLY A 109 -12.64 -0.62 -7.98
CA GLY A 109 -13.86 -1.42 -7.94
C GLY A 109 -13.64 -2.89 -8.30
N LEU A 110 -12.41 -3.40 -8.13
CA LEU A 110 -12.06 -4.81 -8.23
C LEU A 110 -12.33 -5.53 -6.91
N GLU A 111 -12.32 -6.87 -6.93
CA GLU A 111 -12.40 -7.64 -5.69
C GLU A 111 -11.24 -7.29 -4.75
N PRO A 112 -11.51 -6.98 -3.48
CA PRO A 112 -10.49 -6.68 -2.50
C PRO A 112 -9.45 -7.79 -2.36
N VAL A 113 -8.20 -7.44 -2.13
CA VAL A 113 -7.11 -8.43 -1.93
C VAL A 113 -7.33 -9.22 -0.65
N VAL A 114 -7.77 -8.54 0.40
CA VAL A 114 -7.98 -9.12 1.74
C VAL A 114 -9.38 -8.77 2.27
N SER A 115 -9.81 -9.49 3.31
CA SER A 115 -11.10 -9.19 3.96
C SER A 115 -11.14 -7.78 4.52
N GLU A 116 -12.33 -7.17 4.58
CA GLU A 116 -12.51 -5.84 5.18
C GLU A 116 -12.05 -5.82 6.65
N ALA A 117 -12.27 -6.90 7.39
CA ALA A 117 -11.84 -7.02 8.78
C ALA A 117 -10.30 -6.95 8.88
N ASN A 118 -9.59 -7.68 8.02
CA ASN A 118 -8.12 -7.65 7.99
C ASN A 118 -7.60 -6.28 7.54
N SER A 119 -8.23 -5.65 6.52
CA SER A 119 -7.89 -4.29 6.10
C SER A 119 -7.99 -3.29 7.25
N ARG A 120 -9.12 -3.29 7.97
CA ARG A 120 -9.34 -2.39 9.11
C ARG A 120 -8.37 -2.65 10.25
N SER A 121 -8.10 -3.91 10.57
CA SER A 121 -7.14 -4.28 11.61
C SER A 121 -5.72 -3.81 11.25
N THR A 122 -5.30 -4.05 10.01
CA THR A 122 -3.99 -3.60 9.50
C THR A 122 -3.86 -2.09 9.52
N LEU A 123 -4.86 -1.36 9.00
CA LEU A 123 -4.86 0.11 9.01
C LEU A 123 -4.80 0.67 10.44
N LYS A 124 -5.50 0.04 11.39
CA LYS A 124 -5.40 0.39 12.81
C LYS A 124 -3.98 0.21 13.33
N ALA A 125 -3.33 -0.92 13.03
CA ALA A 125 -1.94 -1.16 13.44
C ALA A 125 -0.98 -0.13 12.81
N VAL A 126 -1.14 0.19 11.53
CA VAL A 126 -0.38 1.24 10.84
C VAL A 126 -0.58 2.60 11.49
N LYS A 127 -1.84 2.99 11.77
CA LYS A 127 -2.14 4.25 12.44
C LYS A 127 -1.46 4.35 13.80
N GLU A 128 -1.62 3.33 14.65
CA GLU A 128 -1.07 3.36 16.00
C GLU A 128 0.47 3.33 16.00
N ALA A 129 1.08 2.43 15.22
CA ALA A 129 2.53 2.28 15.22
C ALA A 129 3.25 3.38 14.44
N CYS A 130 2.82 3.62 13.18
CA CYS A 130 3.58 4.43 12.23
C CYS A 130 3.13 5.89 12.16
N PHE A 131 1.96 6.24 12.70
CA PHE A 131 1.47 7.62 12.74
C PHE A 131 1.40 8.16 14.17
N ASP A 132 0.51 7.63 15.02
CA ASP A 132 0.26 8.18 16.36
C ASP A 132 1.51 8.14 17.26
N ASN A 133 2.26 7.03 17.22
CA ASN A 133 3.49 6.84 18.00
C ASN A 133 4.74 7.41 17.32
N PHE A 134 4.67 7.80 16.06
CA PHE A 134 5.76 8.44 15.35
C PHE A 134 5.66 9.96 15.47
N GLU A 135 6.51 10.57 16.31
CA GLU A 135 6.54 12.01 16.55
C GLU A 135 5.15 12.63 16.87
N GLY A 136 4.28 11.83 17.52
CA GLY A 136 2.92 12.23 17.86
C GLY A 136 2.03 12.56 16.66
N GLY A 137 2.28 11.94 15.51
CA GLY A 137 1.55 12.16 14.27
C GLY A 137 1.87 13.47 13.55
N SER A 138 2.83 14.26 14.04
CA SER A 138 3.12 15.59 13.50
C SER A 138 3.87 15.56 12.16
N LEU A 139 4.56 14.47 11.85
CA LEU A 139 5.38 14.34 10.65
C LEU A 139 4.68 13.60 9.50
N GLY A 140 3.66 12.84 9.78
CA GLY A 140 3.04 11.89 8.86
C GLY A 140 3.34 10.45 9.26
N VAL A 141 3.07 9.51 8.36
CA VAL A 141 3.25 8.07 8.59
C VAL A 141 4.67 7.67 8.22
N ALA A 142 5.44 7.12 9.17
CA ALA A 142 6.73 6.49 8.89
C ALA A 142 6.53 5.22 8.07
N ASN A 143 7.49 4.86 7.22
CA ASN A 143 7.38 3.67 6.35
C ASN A 143 7.28 2.35 7.13
N GLY A 144 7.89 2.27 8.34
CA GLY A 144 7.74 1.08 9.17
C GLY A 144 8.40 1.16 10.53
N LEU A 145 7.64 0.76 11.54
CA LEU A 145 8.05 0.75 12.94
C LEU A 145 7.62 -0.56 13.59
N ARG A 146 8.20 -0.90 14.73
CA ARG A 146 7.66 -1.98 15.57
C ARG A 146 6.22 -1.65 15.98
N ARG A 147 5.48 -2.66 16.38
CA ARG A 147 4.08 -2.48 16.79
C ARG A 147 3.88 -1.45 17.90
N ASP A 148 4.87 -1.23 18.74
CA ASP A 148 4.88 -0.24 19.82
C ASP A 148 5.32 1.17 19.37
N GLY A 149 5.60 1.36 18.09
CA GLY A 149 6.06 2.62 17.51
C GLY A 149 7.57 2.86 17.64
N THR A 150 8.33 1.90 18.17
CA THR A 150 9.79 2.03 18.24
C THR A 150 10.46 1.64 16.93
N PRO A 151 11.56 2.29 16.53
CA PRO A 151 12.31 1.90 15.35
C PRO A 151 13.00 0.55 15.54
N LEU A 152 13.08 -0.25 14.46
CA LEU A 152 13.89 -1.46 14.44
C LEU A 152 15.38 -1.13 14.58
N ASP A 153 15.84 -0.16 13.81
CA ASP A 153 17.14 0.47 13.89
C ASP A 153 16.96 1.99 14.00
N PRO A 154 17.36 2.62 15.12
CA PRO A 154 17.21 4.07 15.28
C PRO A 154 18.08 4.89 14.30
N ASN A 155 19.04 4.25 13.62
CA ASN A 155 19.85 4.87 12.57
C ASN A 155 19.39 4.46 11.17
N GLY A 156 18.30 3.71 11.06
CA GLY A 156 17.72 3.28 9.80
C GLY A 156 17.27 4.48 8.96
N THR A 157 17.35 4.34 7.63
CA THR A 157 16.97 5.39 6.70
C THR A 157 15.51 5.23 6.28
N HIS A 158 15.23 4.33 5.35
CA HIS A 158 13.90 4.17 4.76
C HIS A 158 12.76 3.88 5.75
N PRO A 159 12.94 3.05 6.80
CA PRO A 159 11.88 2.79 7.75
C PRO A 159 11.39 4.04 8.49
N LEU A 160 12.29 4.99 8.77
CA LEU A 160 12.02 6.21 9.53
C LEU A 160 11.67 7.41 8.66
N GLU A 161 11.57 7.23 7.36
CA GLU A 161 11.18 8.31 6.45
C GLU A 161 9.67 8.37 6.27
N VAL A 162 9.18 9.59 6.08
CA VAL A 162 7.84 9.90 5.61
C VAL A 162 7.90 10.06 4.09
N TRP A 163 7.42 9.08 3.37
CA TRP A 163 7.37 9.16 1.91
C TRP A 163 6.05 9.81 1.49
N THR A 164 6.12 10.96 0.85
CA THR A 164 4.96 11.79 0.56
C THR A 164 3.91 11.06 -0.28
N GLY A 165 4.33 10.30 -1.27
CA GLY A 165 3.41 9.50 -2.09
C GLY A 165 2.72 8.39 -1.34
N ILE A 166 3.44 7.65 -0.49
CA ILE A 166 2.89 6.60 0.37
C ILE A 166 1.89 7.21 1.35
N ASN A 167 2.24 8.33 1.99
CA ASN A 167 1.34 8.99 2.93
C ASN A 167 0.01 9.39 2.31
N PHE A 168 0.01 9.96 1.10
CA PHE A 168 -1.23 10.28 0.39
C PHE A 168 -1.99 9.03 -0.07
N GLY A 169 -1.29 7.96 -0.43
CA GLY A 169 -1.90 6.66 -0.71
C GLY A 169 -2.61 6.08 0.50
N ILE A 170 -1.92 6.02 1.65
CA ILE A 170 -2.47 5.52 2.91
C ILE A 170 -3.64 6.39 3.38
N ALA A 171 -3.51 7.72 3.30
CA ALA A 171 -4.62 8.62 3.63
C ALA A 171 -5.83 8.37 2.74
N SER A 172 -5.62 8.16 1.44
CA SER A 172 -6.69 7.79 0.51
C SER A 172 -7.34 6.46 0.88
N TYR A 173 -6.54 5.50 1.35
CA TYR A 173 -7.06 4.21 1.80
C TYR A 173 -7.89 4.35 3.09
N PHE A 174 -7.42 5.11 4.08
CA PHE A 174 -8.23 5.44 5.26
C PHE A 174 -9.58 6.08 4.88
N GLN A 175 -9.56 7.04 3.96
CA GLN A 175 -10.77 7.70 3.50
C GLN A 175 -11.72 6.73 2.80
N LEU A 176 -11.21 5.85 1.94
CA LEU A 176 -11.99 4.81 1.26
C LEU A 176 -12.65 3.85 2.26
N MET A 177 -11.98 3.59 3.39
CA MET A 177 -12.49 2.74 4.48
C MET A 177 -13.39 3.50 5.48
N GLY A 178 -13.74 4.76 5.20
CA GLY A 178 -14.63 5.58 6.03
C GLY A 178 -13.96 6.30 7.19
N GLU A 179 -12.63 6.32 7.25
CA GLU A 179 -11.82 6.94 8.31
C GLU A 179 -11.31 8.34 7.89
N ALA A 180 -12.22 9.20 7.39
CA ALA A 180 -11.90 10.52 6.88
C ALA A 180 -11.10 11.41 7.87
N PRO A 181 -11.37 11.41 9.19
CA PRO A 181 -10.57 12.21 10.13
C PRO A 181 -9.09 11.77 10.19
N THR A 182 -8.82 10.47 10.10
CA THR A 182 -7.44 9.94 10.05
C THR A 182 -6.77 10.34 8.73
N ALA A 183 -7.47 10.24 7.62
CA ALA A 183 -6.97 10.66 6.31
C ALA A 183 -6.58 12.14 6.31
N GLU A 184 -7.44 13.02 6.85
CA GLU A 184 -7.18 14.45 6.97
C GLU A 184 -5.97 14.75 7.86
N ALA A 185 -5.84 14.05 8.98
CA ALA A 185 -4.71 14.24 9.90
C ALA A 185 -3.37 13.88 9.23
N ILE A 186 -3.29 12.74 8.53
CA ILE A 186 -2.08 12.32 7.80
C ILE A 186 -1.74 13.33 6.71
N CYS A 187 -2.71 13.75 5.90
CA CYS A 187 -2.47 14.73 4.83
C CYS A 187 -2.00 16.06 5.37
N SER A 188 -2.65 16.55 6.44
CA SER A 188 -2.30 17.81 7.07
C SER A 188 -0.88 17.78 7.62
N ALA A 189 -0.45 16.68 8.22
CA ALA A 189 0.92 16.52 8.72
C ALA A 189 1.93 16.67 7.58
N VAL A 190 1.76 15.96 6.47
CA VAL A 190 2.68 16.03 5.32
C VAL A 190 2.67 17.41 4.66
N VAL A 191 1.49 17.99 4.42
CA VAL A 191 1.36 19.34 3.82
C VAL A 191 2.02 20.38 4.69
N ASN A 192 1.80 20.34 6.00
CA ASN A 192 2.41 21.27 6.95
C ASN A 192 3.94 21.18 6.92
N GLN A 193 4.52 19.98 6.84
CA GLN A 193 5.97 19.84 6.70
C GLN A 193 6.50 20.46 5.41
N VAL A 194 5.82 20.20 4.28
CA VAL A 194 6.22 20.78 3.00
C VAL A 194 6.20 22.31 3.05
N TYR A 195 5.14 22.89 3.61
CA TYR A 195 5.01 24.35 3.69
C TYR A 195 5.94 24.97 4.74
N SER A 196 6.04 24.40 5.92
CA SER A 196 6.91 24.89 7.00
C SER A 196 8.39 24.74 6.64
N GLY A 197 8.75 23.69 5.90
CA GLY A 197 10.11 23.46 5.41
C GLY A 197 10.51 24.31 4.19
N GLY A 198 9.61 25.20 3.69
CA GLY A 198 9.88 26.00 2.49
C GLY A 198 10.00 25.18 1.20
N LEU A 199 9.32 24.03 1.16
CA LEU A 199 9.39 23.07 0.05
C LEU A 199 8.21 23.17 -0.94
N GLN A 200 7.46 24.28 -0.89
CA GLN A 200 6.37 24.53 -1.84
C GLN A 200 6.91 24.49 -3.27
N PHE A 201 6.16 23.85 -4.18
CA PHE A 201 6.53 23.63 -5.59
C PHE A 201 7.75 22.71 -5.80
N ARG A 202 8.31 22.14 -4.76
CA ARG A 202 9.40 21.15 -4.80
C ARG A 202 9.20 20.07 -3.77
N THR A 203 7.99 19.56 -3.67
CA THR A 203 7.62 18.49 -2.76
C THR A 203 8.59 17.31 -2.89
N PRO A 204 9.24 16.89 -1.80
CA PRO A 204 10.23 15.82 -1.86
C PRO A 204 9.59 14.45 -1.93
N GLU A 205 10.36 13.45 -2.32
CA GLU A 205 9.99 12.05 -2.16
C GLU A 205 9.86 11.69 -0.69
N ALA A 206 10.86 12.04 0.10
CA ALA A 206 10.99 11.67 1.50
C ALA A 206 11.35 12.85 2.39
N ILE A 207 10.76 12.84 3.59
CA ILE A 207 11.09 13.74 4.70
C ILE A 207 11.49 12.86 5.89
N THR A 208 12.55 13.24 6.60
CA THR A 208 13.02 12.50 7.78
C THR A 208 12.61 13.19 9.08
N ALA A 209 12.59 12.45 10.18
CA ALA A 209 12.32 12.98 11.52
C ALA A 209 13.29 14.09 11.95
N VAL A 210 14.48 14.14 11.35
CA VAL A 210 15.48 15.21 11.61
C VAL A 210 15.37 16.37 10.62
N ASN A 211 14.24 16.49 9.94
CA ASN A 211 13.93 17.56 9.00
C ASN A 211 14.91 17.69 7.82
N THR A 212 15.43 16.56 7.34
CA THR A 212 16.11 16.48 6.06
C THR A 212 15.15 15.92 5.01
N PHE A 213 15.48 16.07 3.73
CA PHE A 213 14.61 15.61 2.66
C PHE A 213 15.42 15.07 1.48
N ARG A 214 14.80 14.19 0.69
CA ARG A 214 15.39 13.60 -0.52
C ARG A 214 14.53 13.88 -1.75
N ALA A 215 15.18 13.94 -2.90
CA ALA A 215 14.55 13.96 -4.21
C ALA A 215 13.42 14.98 -4.37
N CYS A 216 13.74 16.28 -4.30
CA CYS A 216 12.81 17.36 -4.63
C CYS A 216 12.26 17.23 -6.06
N HIS A 217 11.02 17.69 -6.27
CA HIS A 217 10.29 17.61 -7.54
C HIS A 217 9.96 16.16 -7.95
N TYR A 218 9.81 15.26 -7.01
CA TYR A 218 9.47 13.88 -7.27
C TYR A 218 7.95 13.72 -7.49
N LEU A 219 7.58 12.96 -8.53
CA LEU A 219 6.18 12.89 -8.96
C LEU A 219 5.27 12.06 -8.03
N ARG A 220 5.81 11.30 -7.08
CA ARG A 220 5.00 10.49 -6.16
C ARG A 220 4.00 11.32 -5.33
N ALA A 221 4.28 12.60 -5.10
CA ALA A 221 3.33 13.49 -4.43
C ALA A 221 1.99 13.61 -5.18
N MET A 222 1.95 13.27 -6.47
CA MET A 222 0.70 13.20 -7.25
C MET A 222 -0.29 12.15 -6.71
N ALA A 223 0.14 11.23 -5.84
CA ALA A 223 -0.75 10.31 -5.13
C ALA A 223 -1.86 11.03 -4.33
N ILE A 224 -1.70 12.34 -4.05
CA ILE A 224 -2.76 13.19 -3.45
C ILE A 224 -4.07 13.17 -4.25
N TRP A 225 -4.04 12.91 -5.54
CA TRP A 225 -5.24 12.75 -6.35
C TRP A 225 -6.09 11.55 -5.94
N GLY A 226 -5.51 10.56 -5.26
CA GLY A 226 -6.24 9.46 -4.65
C GLY A 226 -7.28 9.92 -3.62
N LEU A 227 -6.96 10.95 -2.83
CA LEU A 227 -7.90 11.54 -1.88
C LEU A 227 -9.11 12.15 -2.58
N TRP A 228 -8.88 12.85 -3.67
CA TRP A 228 -9.98 13.40 -4.45
C TRP A 228 -10.84 12.29 -5.07
N ALA A 229 -10.21 11.26 -5.62
CA ALA A 229 -10.90 10.11 -6.21
C ALA A 229 -11.74 9.33 -5.19
N THR A 230 -11.26 9.20 -3.94
CA THR A 230 -11.99 8.50 -2.87
C THR A 230 -13.05 9.37 -2.20
N HIS A 231 -12.94 10.70 -2.29
CA HIS A 231 -13.89 11.64 -1.69
C HIS A 231 -15.14 11.88 -2.56
N THR A 232 -14.99 11.91 -3.88
CA THR A 232 -16.01 12.44 -4.81
C THR A 232 -16.92 11.37 -5.40
N GLU A 233 -16.95 10.14 -4.90
CA GLU A 233 -17.65 9.00 -5.53
C GLU A 233 -17.28 8.86 -7.03
N TRP A 234 -16.07 9.26 -7.37
CA TRP A 234 -15.60 9.24 -8.74
C TRP A 234 -15.54 7.81 -9.27
N GLN A 235 -16.31 7.54 -10.31
CA GLN A 235 -16.25 6.25 -10.99
C GLN A 235 -15.10 6.28 -11.99
N LEU A 236 -14.00 5.65 -11.63
CA LEU A 236 -12.85 5.45 -12.54
C LEU A 236 -13.24 4.60 -13.76
N ILE A 237 -14.24 3.74 -13.59
CA ILE A 237 -14.79 2.90 -14.67
C ILE A 237 -16.27 3.30 -14.84
N PRO A 238 -16.66 3.91 -15.97
CA PRO A 238 -18.05 4.21 -16.24
C PRO A 238 -18.90 2.94 -16.21
N GLY A 239 -19.92 2.93 -15.34
CA GLY A 239 -20.84 1.79 -15.20
C GLY A 239 -20.48 0.76 -14.13
N ALA A 240 -19.39 0.92 -13.39
CA ALA A 240 -19.14 0.14 -12.18
C ALA A 240 -20.01 0.71 -11.04
N GLU A 241 -21.07 0.00 -10.67
CA GLU A 241 -21.78 0.27 -9.42
C GLU A 241 -20.91 -0.23 -8.26
N ARG A 242 -20.63 0.63 -7.28
CA ARG A 242 -20.05 0.19 -6.01
C ARG A 242 -21.09 -0.65 -5.30
N GLY A 243 -20.82 -1.96 -5.15
CA GLY A 243 -21.66 -2.89 -4.43
C GLY A 243 -21.68 -2.63 -2.92
#